data_b1ad709e4256588ea4b8435bc06be4b9
#
_entry.id   b1ad709e4256588ea4b8435bc06be4b9
#
_cell.length_a   1.000
_cell.length_b   1.000
_cell.length_c   1.000
_cell.angle_alpha   90.00
_cell.angle_beta   90.00
_cell.angle_gamma   90.00
#
_symmetry.space_group_name_H-M   'P 1'
#
loop_
_entity.id
_entity.type
_entity.pdbx_description
1 polymer ?
#
loop_
_entity_poly.entity_id
_entity_poly.type
_entity_poly.pdbx_seq_one_letter_code
_entity_poly.pdbx_strand_id
1 'polypeptide(L)'
;MKILSFGSLNIDYVYKVSHFVKKGETLSAEELNVYTGGKGLNQSIALSRAGMETYHAGAIGMDGLFLLDQLKEAGVNTDFVKILEDIRTGNAIIQNDEEGDNCIILFGGANQAISKEQVDEVFEHFTNEDYLLIQNEINELPYIVKKAKETGMKIILNPSPMNEKIKELPLDQINYFLLNEIEAMQILDMEEPKEIDGKYISGLLHQKFPEATIVLTLGSEGSVCISGDEYVEQSIYKVKTVDTTAAGDTYTGYFIAGILNGKTIKEAMDTASKASAIAVSRQGAAPSIPYLKEVEEYKN
;
A
#
# COMPACT_ATOMS: atom_id res chain seq x y z
N MET A 1 20.96 -2.87 3.37
CA MET A 1 19.54 -2.92 3.80
C MET A 1 18.70 -2.61 2.60
N LYS A 2 17.92 -3.58 2.15
CA LYS A 2 17.01 -3.51 1.00
C LYS A 2 15.57 -3.65 1.49
N ILE A 3 14.61 -3.18 0.70
CA ILE A 3 13.19 -3.44 0.94
C ILE A 3 12.66 -4.28 -0.21
N LEU A 4 12.16 -5.47 0.11
CA LEU A 4 11.39 -6.30 -0.79
C LEU A 4 9.90 -5.94 -0.62
N SER A 5 9.31 -5.32 -1.61
CA SER A 5 7.85 -5.21 -1.71
C SER A 5 7.33 -6.40 -2.51
N PHE A 6 6.72 -7.37 -1.82
CA PHE A 6 6.09 -8.51 -2.50
C PHE A 6 4.61 -8.20 -2.62
N GLY A 7 4.19 -7.69 -3.77
CA GLY A 7 2.89 -7.05 -3.88
C GLY A 7 2.28 -7.06 -5.28
N SER A 8 1.12 -6.45 -5.36
CA SER A 8 0.28 -6.40 -6.55
C SER A 8 0.78 -5.41 -7.60
N LEU A 9 0.47 -5.76 -8.84
CA LEU A 9 0.62 -4.94 -10.04
C LEU A 9 -0.71 -4.96 -10.79
N ASN A 10 -1.38 -3.82 -10.92
CA ASN A 10 -2.70 -3.73 -11.54
C ASN A 10 -2.71 -2.73 -12.70
N ILE A 11 -3.58 -3.01 -13.68
CA ILE A 11 -4.00 -2.07 -14.70
C ILE A 11 -5.32 -1.46 -14.24
N ASP A 12 -5.38 -0.17 -14.01
CA ASP A 12 -6.60 0.52 -13.60
C ASP A 12 -7.31 1.10 -14.82
N TYR A 13 -8.46 0.53 -15.18
CA TYR A 13 -9.35 1.01 -16.23
C TYR A 13 -10.39 1.94 -15.60
N VAL A 14 -10.20 3.24 -15.74
CA VAL A 14 -11.06 4.27 -15.14
C VAL A 14 -12.04 4.80 -16.18
N TYR A 15 -13.31 4.45 -16.01
CA TYR A 15 -14.40 4.88 -16.84
C TYR A 15 -15.11 6.08 -16.19
N LYS A 16 -15.20 7.20 -16.91
CA LYS A 16 -16.07 8.31 -16.54
C LYS A 16 -17.49 8.01 -17.02
N VAL A 17 -18.44 7.99 -16.10
CA VAL A 17 -19.83 7.64 -16.36
C VAL A 17 -20.76 8.69 -15.75
N SER A 18 -21.99 8.82 -16.26
CA SER A 18 -23.00 9.71 -15.68
C SER A 18 -23.58 9.17 -14.36
N HIS A 19 -23.56 7.86 -14.18
CA HIS A 19 -23.97 7.15 -12.95
C HIS A 19 -23.43 5.71 -13.00
N PHE A 20 -23.44 5.01 -11.87
CA PHE A 20 -23.03 3.59 -11.85
C PHE A 20 -24.03 2.71 -12.59
N VAL A 21 -23.50 1.80 -13.45
CA VAL A 21 -24.33 0.91 -14.25
C VAL A 21 -25.27 0.06 -13.37
N LYS A 22 -26.54 -0.01 -13.73
CA LYS A 22 -27.57 -0.77 -13.01
C LYS A 22 -27.87 -2.10 -13.68
N LYS A 23 -28.50 -3.01 -12.95
CA LYS A 23 -28.89 -4.33 -13.47
C LYS A 23 -29.76 -4.20 -14.73
N GLY A 24 -29.30 -4.79 -15.84
CA GLY A 24 -30.01 -4.79 -17.13
C GLY A 24 -29.80 -3.55 -17.98
N GLU A 25 -28.97 -2.62 -17.54
CA GLU A 25 -28.62 -1.41 -18.26
C GLU A 25 -27.36 -1.60 -19.13
N THR A 26 -27.33 -0.90 -20.25
CA THR A 26 -26.12 -0.69 -21.06
C THR A 26 -25.82 0.80 -21.06
N LEU A 27 -24.72 1.20 -20.40
CA LEU A 27 -24.30 2.59 -20.28
C LEU A 27 -23.08 2.84 -21.16
N SER A 28 -23.04 3.93 -21.90
CA SER A 28 -21.84 4.38 -22.62
C SER A 28 -21.02 5.27 -21.69
N ALA A 29 -19.75 4.92 -21.49
CA ALA A 29 -18.83 5.79 -20.79
C ALA A 29 -18.48 7.02 -21.64
N GLU A 30 -18.25 8.15 -20.98
CA GLU A 30 -17.80 9.40 -21.62
C GLU A 30 -16.32 9.35 -21.95
N GLU A 31 -15.52 8.71 -21.10
CA GLU A 31 -14.07 8.62 -21.20
C GLU A 31 -13.56 7.32 -20.60
N LEU A 32 -12.46 6.80 -21.15
CA LEU A 32 -11.69 5.70 -20.58
C LEU A 32 -10.23 6.14 -20.45
N ASN A 33 -9.73 6.12 -19.23
CA ASN A 33 -8.32 6.28 -18.93
C ASN A 33 -7.73 4.97 -18.41
N VAL A 34 -6.47 4.70 -18.76
CA VAL A 34 -5.73 3.52 -18.28
C VAL A 34 -4.55 4.00 -17.47
N TYR A 35 -4.50 3.58 -16.22
CA TYR A 35 -3.45 3.96 -15.28
C TYR A 35 -2.70 2.73 -14.75
N THR A 36 -1.53 2.97 -14.21
CA THR A 36 -0.81 2.01 -13.39
C THR A 36 -1.38 2.03 -11.98
N GLY A 37 -1.65 0.86 -11.41
CA GLY A 37 -2.25 0.72 -10.09
C GLY A 37 -1.73 -0.51 -9.34
N GLY A 38 -2.40 -0.81 -8.24
CA GLY A 38 -2.01 -1.84 -7.28
C GLY A 38 -1.24 -1.26 -6.11
N LYS A 39 -1.61 -1.66 -4.91
CA LYS A 39 -0.98 -1.16 -3.67
C LYS A 39 0.50 -1.51 -3.62
N GLY A 40 0.88 -2.71 -4.09
CA GLY A 40 2.27 -3.13 -4.19
C GLY A 40 3.10 -2.21 -5.08
N LEU A 41 2.58 -1.86 -6.26
CA LEU A 41 3.22 -0.91 -7.19
C LEU A 41 3.39 0.47 -6.54
N ASN A 42 2.30 1.02 -6.00
CA ASN A 42 2.29 2.37 -5.42
C ASN A 42 3.25 2.49 -4.23
N GLN A 43 3.22 1.51 -3.31
CA GLN A 43 4.10 1.49 -2.13
C GLN A 43 5.57 1.29 -2.52
N SER A 44 5.86 0.49 -3.56
CA SER A 44 7.23 0.34 -4.09
C SER A 44 7.75 1.66 -4.65
N ILE A 45 6.93 2.37 -5.42
CA ILE A 45 7.27 3.69 -5.96
C ILE A 45 7.49 4.69 -4.82
N ALA A 46 6.61 4.70 -3.81
CA ALA A 46 6.74 5.60 -2.66
C ALA A 46 8.04 5.36 -1.89
N LEU A 47 8.39 4.10 -1.61
CA LEU A 47 9.66 3.74 -0.97
C LEU A 47 10.88 4.20 -1.78
N SER A 48 10.89 3.91 -3.08
CA SER A 48 12.00 4.29 -3.96
C SER A 48 12.15 5.81 -4.08
N ARG A 49 11.05 6.55 -4.28
CA ARG A 49 11.05 8.02 -4.32
C ARG A 49 11.42 8.65 -2.98
N ALA A 50 11.20 7.95 -1.86
CA ALA A 50 11.66 8.32 -0.53
C ALA A 50 13.14 7.97 -0.27
N GLY A 51 13.86 7.43 -1.26
CA GLY A 51 15.30 7.18 -1.23
C GLY A 51 15.71 5.78 -0.77
N MET A 52 14.78 4.82 -0.72
CA MET A 52 15.09 3.44 -0.31
C MET A 52 15.50 2.56 -1.51
N GLU A 53 16.46 1.67 -1.29
CA GLU A 53 16.79 0.59 -2.23
C GLU A 53 15.65 -0.43 -2.25
N THR A 54 14.76 -0.32 -3.23
CA THR A 54 13.50 -1.05 -3.30
C THR A 54 13.50 -2.07 -4.42
N TYR A 55 13.13 -3.29 -4.09
CA TYR A 55 12.89 -4.41 -5.00
C TYR A 55 11.40 -4.73 -5.01
N HIS A 56 10.83 -4.89 -6.20
CA HIS A 56 9.46 -5.38 -6.32
C HIS A 56 9.45 -6.83 -6.78
N ALA A 57 8.74 -7.69 -6.05
CA ALA A 57 8.40 -9.04 -6.46
C ALA A 57 6.89 -9.17 -6.66
N GLY A 58 6.48 -9.89 -7.69
CA GLY A 58 5.09 -10.06 -8.06
C GLY A 58 4.96 -10.76 -9.39
N ALA A 59 3.80 -10.63 -10.03
CA ALA A 59 3.58 -11.19 -11.36
C ALA A 59 2.65 -10.30 -12.21
N ILE A 60 2.92 -10.28 -13.52
CA ILE A 60 2.10 -9.63 -14.55
C ILE A 60 1.86 -10.56 -15.72
N GLY A 61 0.85 -10.28 -16.53
CA GLY A 61 0.70 -10.82 -17.87
C GLY A 61 1.45 -9.97 -18.89
N MET A 62 1.43 -10.44 -20.16
CA MET A 62 2.02 -9.70 -21.29
C MET A 62 1.39 -8.31 -21.50
N ASP A 63 0.14 -8.13 -21.07
CA ASP A 63 -0.60 -6.87 -21.14
C ASP A 63 -0.15 -5.83 -20.10
N GLY A 64 0.66 -6.23 -19.10
CA GLY A 64 1.13 -5.37 -18.02
C GLY A 64 2.56 -4.87 -18.13
N LEU A 65 3.26 -5.04 -19.26
CA LEU A 65 4.68 -4.69 -19.38
C LEU A 65 4.98 -3.22 -19.05
N PHE A 66 4.08 -2.32 -19.35
CA PHE A 66 4.22 -0.89 -19.04
C PHE A 66 4.27 -0.59 -17.53
N LEU A 67 3.76 -1.50 -16.67
CA LEU A 67 3.88 -1.38 -15.22
C LEU A 67 5.34 -1.53 -14.76
N LEU A 68 6.11 -2.40 -15.45
CA LEU A 68 7.56 -2.53 -15.19
C LEU A 68 8.31 -1.27 -15.55
N ASP A 69 7.94 -0.62 -16.65
CA ASP A 69 8.56 0.62 -17.08
C ASP A 69 8.32 1.72 -16.02
N GLN A 70 7.09 1.81 -15.52
CA GLN A 70 6.74 2.75 -14.44
C GLN A 70 7.54 2.51 -13.15
N LEU A 71 7.73 1.25 -12.74
CA LEU A 71 8.55 0.90 -11.58
C LEU A 71 10.02 1.28 -11.81
N LYS A 72 10.59 0.94 -12.98
CA LYS A 72 11.98 1.26 -13.33
C LYS A 72 12.23 2.75 -13.39
N GLU A 73 11.31 3.53 -13.96
CA GLU A 73 11.38 5.00 -14.00
C GLU A 73 11.40 5.60 -12.57
N ALA A 74 10.72 4.97 -11.64
CA ALA A 74 10.74 5.36 -10.22
C ALA A 74 11.99 4.87 -9.47
N GLY A 75 12.88 4.09 -10.11
CA GLY A 75 14.10 3.55 -9.50
C GLY A 75 13.92 2.23 -8.75
N VAL A 76 12.79 1.56 -8.93
CA VAL A 76 12.52 0.24 -8.31
C VAL A 76 13.18 -0.86 -9.14
N ASN A 77 13.89 -1.79 -8.47
CA ASN A 77 14.38 -3.01 -9.10
C ASN A 77 13.22 -3.99 -9.35
N THR A 78 13.11 -4.49 -10.58
CA THR A 78 12.00 -5.36 -11.05
C THR A 78 12.46 -6.78 -11.41
N ASP A 79 13.66 -7.20 -11.03
CA ASP A 79 14.24 -8.49 -11.42
C ASP A 79 13.41 -9.68 -10.92
N PHE A 80 12.58 -9.47 -9.90
CA PHE A 80 11.74 -10.50 -9.26
C PHE A 80 10.27 -10.44 -9.70
N VAL A 81 9.94 -9.65 -10.74
CA VAL A 81 8.60 -9.68 -11.31
C VAL A 81 8.55 -10.71 -12.43
N LYS A 82 7.68 -11.73 -12.29
CA LYS A 82 7.46 -12.73 -13.32
C LYS A 82 6.46 -12.25 -14.35
N ILE A 83 6.74 -12.55 -15.63
CA ILE A 83 5.83 -12.32 -16.76
C ILE A 83 5.20 -13.65 -17.13
N LEU A 84 3.88 -13.75 -17.03
CA LEU A 84 3.09 -14.95 -17.29
C LEU A 84 2.40 -14.81 -18.65
N GLU A 85 2.73 -15.67 -19.62
CA GLU A 85 2.23 -15.54 -21.00
C GLU A 85 0.73 -15.82 -21.13
N ASP A 86 0.22 -16.78 -20.35
CA ASP A 86 -1.16 -17.27 -20.44
C ASP A 86 -2.11 -16.64 -19.42
N ILE A 87 -1.63 -15.73 -18.58
CA ILE A 87 -2.42 -15.12 -17.52
C ILE A 87 -2.41 -13.60 -17.69
N ARG A 88 -3.57 -12.97 -17.64
CA ARG A 88 -3.69 -11.51 -17.67
C ARG A 88 -3.20 -10.88 -16.40
N THR A 89 -2.66 -9.68 -16.52
CA THR A 89 -2.34 -8.82 -15.38
C THR A 89 -3.58 -8.58 -14.52
N GLY A 90 -3.37 -8.44 -13.21
CA GLY A 90 -4.41 -7.94 -12.31
C GLY A 90 -4.96 -6.60 -12.78
N ASN A 91 -6.25 -6.36 -12.61
CA ASN A 91 -6.82 -5.10 -13.03
C ASN A 91 -7.97 -4.65 -12.14
N ALA A 92 -8.22 -3.34 -12.17
CA ALA A 92 -9.39 -2.72 -11.60
C ALA A 92 -10.24 -2.10 -12.72
N ILE A 93 -11.54 -2.35 -12.69
CA ILE A 93 -12.52 -1.58 -13.46
C ILE A 93 -13.16 -0.59 -12.50
N ILE A 94 -12.89 0.69 -12.74
CA ILE A 94 -13.30 1.80 -11.87
C ILE A 94 -14.30 2.64 -12.64
N GLN A 95 -15.50 2.82 -12.09
CA GLN A 95 -16.48 3.76 -12.57
C GLN A 95 -16.42 5.00 -11.68
N ASN A 96 -16.20 6.17 -12.26
CA ASN A 96 -16.29 7.46 -11.58
C ASN A 96 -17.50 8.20 -12.14
N ASP A 97 -18.41 8.61 -11.26
CA ASP A 97 -19.61 9.37 -11.66
C ASP A 97 -19.37 10.91 -11.60
N GLU A 98 -20.41 11.66 -11.97
CA GLU A 98 -20.37 13.12 -11.97
C GLU A 98 -20.33 13.72 -10.56
N GLU A 99 -20.74 12.98 -9.52
CA GLU A 99 -20.72 13.40 -8.12
C GLU A 99 -19.34 13.20 -7.48
N GLY A 100 -18.44 12.47 -8.17
CA GLY A 100 -17.09 12.17 -7.72
C GLY A 100 -16.99 10.88 -6.89
N ASP A 101 -18.08 10.10 -6.85
CA ASP A 101 -18.08 8.78 -6.23
C ASP A 101 -17.46 7.74 -7.17
N ASN A 102 -17.00 6.61 -6.60
CA ASN A 102 -16.46 5.51 -7.38
C ASN A 102 -17.06 4.15 -7.02
N CYS A 103 -17.04 3.25 -7.99
CA CYS A 103 -17.40 1.85 -7.83
C CYS A 103 -16.32 0.99 -8.51
N ILE A 104 -15.74 0.02 -7.78
CA ILE A 104 -14.56 -0.69 -8.21
C ILE A 104 -14.81 -2.20 -8.26
N ILE A 105 -14.47 -2.82 -9.38
CA ILE A 105 -14.42 -4.28 -9.54
C ILE A 105 -12.95 -4.67 -9.72
N LEU A 106 -12.44 -5.56 -8.85
CA LEU A 106 -11.08 -6.07 -8.93
C LEU A 106 -11.04 -7.46 -9.57
N PHE A 107 -10.08 -7.66 -10.47
CA PHE A 107 -9.70 -8.97 -10.99
C PHE A 107 -8.23 -9.24 -10.64
N GLY A 108 -7.98 -10.27 -9.86
CA GLY A 108 -6.63 -10.57 -9.35
C GLY A 108 -5.61 -10.96 -10.42
N GLY A 109 -6.03 -11.68 -11.47
CA GLY A 109 -5.14 -12.06 -12.58
C GLY A 109 -3.83 -12.68 -12.10
N ALA A 110 -2.72 -12.21 -12.66
CA ALA A 110 -1.37 -12.65 -12.34
C ALA A 110 -1.01 -12.49 -10.85
N ASN A 111 -1.59 -11.52 -10.15
CA ASN A 111 -1.42 -11.36 -8.70
C ASN A 111 -1.87 -12.58 -7.88
N GLN A 112 -2.74 -13.43 -8.43
CA GLN A 112 -3.22 -14.66 -7.81
C GLN A 112 -2.55 -15.92 -8.40
N ALA A 113 -1.45 -15.76 -9.14
CA ALA A 113 -0.72 -16.84 -9.79
C ALA A 113 0.75 -16.93 -9.35
N ILE A 114 1.10 -16.31 -8.23
CA ILE A 114 2.42 -16.44 -7.63
C ILE A 114 2.60 -17.86 -7.12
N SER A 115 3.70 -18.49 -7.46
CA SER A 115 4.02 -19.86 -7.03
C SER A 115 4.99 -19.87 -5.85
N LYS A 116 5.00 -20.97 -5.09
CA LYS A 116 5.95 -21.14 -3.98
C LYS A 116 7.40 -21.18 -4.45
N GLU A 117 7.63 -21.73 -5.64
CA GLU A 117 8.95 -21.75 -6.28
C GLU A 117 9.45 -20.34 -6.56
N GLN A 118 8.56 -19.46 -7.05
CA GLN A 118 8.89 -18.02 -7.21
C GLN A 118 9.24 -17.37 -5.86
N VAL A 119 8.46 -17.66 -4.83
CA VAL A 119 8.76 -17.14 -3.48
C VAL A 119 10.13 -17.61 -3.01
N ASP A 120 10.43 -18.92 -3.16
CA ASP A 120 11.72 -19.49 -2.76
C ASP A 120 12.88 -18.82 -3.50
N GLU A 121 12.80 -18.69 -4.84
CA GLU A 121 13.80 -18.00 -5.65
C GLU A 121 14.05 -16.56 -5.19
N VAL A 122 12.99 -15.80 -4.89
CA VAL A 122 13.10 -14.42 -4.45
C VAL A 122 13.86 -14.34 -3.12
N PHE A 123 13.50 -15.18 -2.14
CA PHE A 123 14.09 -15.10 -0.79
C PHE A 123 15.56 -15.54 -0.73
N GLU A 124 16.12 -16.21 -1.76
CA GLU A 124 17.55 -16.49 -1.87
C GLU A 124 18.42 -15.22 -1.97
N HIS A 125 17.82 -14.07 -2.34
CA HIS A 125 18.51 -12.79 -2.56
C HIS A 125 18.42 -11.80 -1.40
N PHE A 126 17.75 -12.18 -0.28
CA PHE A 126 17.51 -11.33 0.87
C PHE A 126 18.05 -11.96 2.16
N THR A 127 18.30 -11.12 3.15
CA THR A 127 18.93 -11.50 4.43
C THR A 127 18.14 -10.93 5.61
N ASN A 128 18.58 -11.24 6.82
CA ASN A 128 18.02 -10.70 8.06
C ASN A 128 18.24 -9.19 8.26
N GLU A 129 19.03 -8.54 7.41
CA GLU A 129 19.20 -7.09 7.40
C GLU A 129 18.18 -6.36 6.54
N ASP A 130 17.37 -7.11 5.79
CA ASP A 130 16.41 -6.59 4.82
C ASP A 130 14.97 -6.62 5.38
N TYR A 131 14.07 -5.93 4.71
CA TYR A 131 12.67 -5.78 5.13
C TYR A 131 11.74 -6.31 4.05
N LEU A 132 10.66 -6.94 4.48
CA LEU A 132 9.55 -7.34 3.62
C LEU A 132 8.37 -6.40 3.82
N LEU A 133 7.84 -5.83 2.74
CA LEU A 133 6.57 -5.11 2.70
C LEU A 133 5.55 -5.92 1.92
N ILE A 134 4.39 -6.15 2.50
CA ILE A 134 3.27 -6.88 1.88
C ILE A 134 1.94 -6.17 2.05
N GLN A 135 1.02 -6.43 1.11
CA GLN A 135 -0.38 -6.00 1.13
C GLN A 135 -1.27 -7.21 0.88
N ASN A 136 -2.60 -7.04 0.96
CA ASN A 136 -3.53 -8.16 0.81
C ASN A 136 -4.13 -8.27 -0.61
N GLU A 137 -3.32 -8.13 -1.64
CA GLU A 137 -3.78 -8.20 -3.03
C GLU A 137 -3.19 -9.38 -3.83
N ILE A 138 -2.30 -10.18 -3.21
CA ILE A 138 -1.66 -11.34 -3.85
C ILE A 138 -2.01 -12.64 -3.14
N ASN A 139 -1.76 -13.78 -3.81
CA ASN A 139 -1.84 -15.09 -3.16
C ASN A 139 -0.53 -15.41 -2.40
N GLU A 140 -0.47 -16.59 -1.76
CA GLU A 140 0.69 -17.14 -1.03
C GLU A 140 1.19 -16.28 0.14
N LEU A 141 0.45 -15.29 0.63
CA LEU A 141 0.87 -14.43 1.75
C LEU A 141 1.33 -15.23 3.00
N PRO A 142 0.64 -16.29 3.45
CA PRO A 142 1.12 -17.07 4.59
C PRO A 142 2.49 -17.71 4.33
N TYR A 143 2.75 -18.15 3.10
CA TYR A 143 4.03 -18.75 2.72
C TYR A 143 5.14 -17.68 2.63
N ILE A 144 4.84 -16.51 2.09
CA ILE A 144 5.75 -15.35 2.02
C ILE A 144 6.16 -14.91 3.43
N VAL A 145 5.19 -14.77 4.37
CA VAL A 145 5.46 -14.43 5.77
C VAL A 145 6.34 -15.48 6.44
N LYS A 146 6.05 -16.77 6.22
CA LYS A 146 6.88 -17.86 6.74
C LYS A 146 8.32 -17.76 6.24
N LYS A 147 8.54 -17.55 4.94
CA LYS A 147 9.89 -17.42 4.34
C LYS A 147 10.63 -16.19 4.89
N ALA A 148 9.96 -15.06 5.06
CA ALA A 148 10.55 -13.87 5.68
C ALA A 148 11.03 -14.13 7.10
N LYS A 149 10.26 -14.87 7.89
CA LYS A 149 10.66 -15.28 9.26
C LYS A 149 11.85 -16.25 9.25
N GLU A 150 11.86 -17.24 8.35
CA GLU A 150 12.98 -18.17 8.18
C GLU A 150 14.26 -17.44 7.80
N THR A 151 14.17 -16.39 6.97
CA THR A 151 15.30 -15.54 6.57
C THR A 151 15.68 -14.54 7.69
N GLY A 152 14.81 -14.28 8.66
CA GLY A 152 15.00 -13.31 9.73
C GLY A 152 14.68 -11.86 9.36
N MET A 153 14.00 -11.64 8.24
CA MET A 153 13.56 -10.31 7.81
C MET A 153 12.51 -9.72 8.75
N LYS A 154 12.50 -8.41 8.88
CA LYS A 154 11.40 -7.68 9.51
C LYS A 154 10.26 -7.48 8.53
N ILE A 155 9.02 -7.67 9.01
CA ILE A 155 7.82 -7.69 8.18
C ILE A 155 6.97 -6.45 8.42
N ILE A 156 6.62 -5.78 7.34
CA ILE A 156 5.76 -4.61 7.28
C ILE A 156 4.48 -5.05 6.58
N LEU A 157 3.33 -4.88 7.22
CA LEU A 157 2.03 -5.23 6.67
C LEU A 157 1.15 -3.99 6.53
N ASN A 158 0.70 -3.74 5.30
CA ASN A 158 -0.50 -2.96 5.03
C ASN A 158 -1.63 -3.94 4.68
N PRO A 159 -2.61 -4.20 5.57
CA PRO A 159 -3.58 -5.28 5.39
C PRO A 159 -4.66 -5.00 4.33
N SER A 160 -4.53 -3.91 3.60
CA SER A 160 -5.50 -3.45 2.60
C SER A 160 -5.42 -4.24 1.28
N PRO A 161 -6.56 -4.56 0.67
CA PRO A 161 -7.93 -4.47 1.19
C PRO A 161 -8.17 -5.53 2.26
N MET A 162 -8.70 -5.13 3.41
CA MET A 162 -8.93 -6.05 4.51
C MET A 162 -10.02 -7.08 4.18
N ASN A 163 -9.75 -8.35 4.50
CA ASN A 163 -10.71 -9.45 4.44
C ASN A 163 -10.26 -10.58 5.37
N GLU A 164 -11.04 -11.65 5.47
CA GLU A 164 -10.78 -12.77 6.38
C GLU A 164 -9.41 -13.46 6.16
N LYS A 165 -8.84 -13.41 4.94
CA LYS A 165 -7.52 -14.02 4.65
C LYS A 165 -6.38 -13.39 5.48
N ILE A 166 -6.49 -12.12 5.85
CA ILE A 166 -5.49 -11.47 6.71
C ILE A 166 -5.43 -12.14 8.09
N LYS A 167 -6.56 -12.63 8.60
CA LYS A 167 -6.61 -13.32 9.91
C LYS A 167 -5.94 -14.69 9.87
N GLU A 168 -5.70 -15.25 8.69
CA GLU A 168 -4.96 -16.51 8.50
C GLU A 168 -3.44 -16.31 8.62
N LEU A 169 -2.96 -15.06 8.53
CA LEU A 169 -1.55 -14.73 8.70
C LEU A 169 -1.15 -14.84 10.18
N PRO A 170 0.10 -15.21 10.48
CA PRO A 170 0.67 -15.12 11.83
C PRO A 170 0.93 -13.66 12.19
N LEU A 171 -0.12 -12.91 12.51
CA LEU A 171 -0.08 -11.46 12.76
C LEU A 171 0.83 -11.06 13.93
N ASP A 172 1.07 -11.97 14.88
CA ASP A 172 2.04 -11.82 15.96
C ASP A 172 3.51 -11.75 15.49
N GLN A 173 3.76 -12.10 14.24
CA GLN A 173 5.10 -12.04 13.63
C GLN A 173 5.35 -10.74 12.83
N ILE A 174 4.36 -9.89 12.72
CA ILE A 174 4.46 -8.61 12.00
C ILE A 174 5.17 -7.58 12.89
N ASN A 175 6.13 -6.87 12.33
CA ASN A 175 6.91 -5.85 13.06
C ASN A 175 6.30 -4.45 12.91
N TYR A 176 5.67 -4.16 11.78
CA TYR A 176 5.03 -2.86 11.50
C TYR A 176 3.65 -3.09 10.87
N PHE A 177 2.63 -2.51 11.47
CA PHE A 177 1.30 -2.40 10.87
C PHE A 177 1.07 -0.97 10.40
N LEU A 178 0.72 -0.81 9.13
CA LEU A 178 0.25 0.46 8.57
C LEU A 178 -1.16 0.25 8.03
N LEU A 179 -2.14 0.80 8.72
CA LEU A 179 -3.55 0.52 8.46
C LEU A 179 -4.41 1.77 8.73
N ASN A 180 -5.61 1.75 8.18
CA ASN A 180 -6.61 2.76 8.51
C ASN A 180 -7.52 2.28 9.66
N GLU A 181 -8.42 3.16 10.10
CA GLU A 181 -9.35 2.88 11.18
C GLU A 181 -10.29 1.70 10.89
N ILE A 182 -10.74 1.54 9.64
CA ILE A 182 -11.65 0.45 9.25
C ILE A 182 -10.92 -0.89 9.31
N GLU A 183 -9.71 -0.96 8.77
CA GLU A 183 -8.85 -2.15 8.79
C GLU A 183 -8.48 -2.54 10.23
N ALA A 184 -8.20 -1.53 11.08
CA ALA A 184 -7.92 -1.72 12.49
C ALA A 184 -9.09 -2.39 13.23
N MET A 185 -10.30 -1.87 13.03
CA MET A 185 -11.50 -2.43 13.64
C MET A 185 -11.77 -3.85 13.16
N GLN A 186 -11.56 -4.15 11.88
CA GLN A 186 -11.72 -5.50 11.33
C GLN A 186 -10.69 -6.50 11.92
N ILE A 187 -9.44 -6.07 12.16
CA ILE A 187 -8.42 -6.89 12.86
C ILE A 187 -8.80 -7.14 14.32
N LEU A 188 -9.48 -6.19 14.95
CA LEU A 188 -9.94 -6.26 16.33
C LEU A 188 -11.30 -6.97 16.49
N ASP A 189 -11.96 -7.35 15.40
CA ASP A 189 -13.33 -7.89 15.37
C ASP A 189 -14.34 -6.94 16.03
N MET A 190 -14.16 -5.63 15.83
CA MET A 190 -15.02 -4.57 16.35
C MET A 190 -16.06 -4.14 15.33
N GLU A 191 -17.28 -3.82 15.82
CA GLU A 191 -18.26 -3.10 15.01
C GLU A 191 -17.83 -1.63 14.83
N GLU A 192 -18.20 -1.01 13.72
CA GLU A 192 -17.88 0.38 13.43
C GLU A 192 -18.58 1.31 14.45
N PRO A 193 -17.82 2.06 15.27
CA PRO A 193 -18.39 2.98 16.24
C PRO A 193 -18.92 4.27 15.55
N LYS A 194 -19.77 5.03 16.24
CA LYS A 194 -20.25 6.32 15.75
C LYS A 194 -19.16 7.39 15.69
N GLU A 195 -18.18 7.30 16.58
CA GLU A 195 -17.02 8.18 16.64
C GLU A 195 -15.75 7.34 16.75
N ILE A 196 -14.75 7.68 15.97
CA ILE A 196 -13.48 6.97 15.92
C ILE A 196 -12.50 7.65 16.89
N ASP A 197 -12.08 6.91 17.92
CA ASP A 197 -11.00 7.31 18.82
C ASP A 197 -9.70 6.58 18.40
N GLY A 198 -8.84 7.28 17.65
CA GLY A 198 -7.59 6.72 17.15
C GLY A 198 -6.65 6.25 18.26
N LYS A 199 -6.64 6.95 19.43
CA LYS A 199 -5.84 6.55 20.58
C LYS A 199 -6.34 5.25 21.20
N TYR A 200 -7.65 5.13 21.36
CA TYR A 200 -8.26 3.91 21.88
C TYR A 200 -8.02 2.72 20.97
N ILE A 201 -8.29 2.86 19.66
CA ILE A 201 -8.12 1.78 18.68
C ILE A 201 -6.64 1.35 18.57
N SER A 202 -5.72 2.31 18.45
CA SER A 202 -4.28 2.00 18.39
C SER A 202 -3.78 1.34 19.69
N GLY A 203 -4.32 1.74 20.85
CA GLY A 203 -4.04 1.10 22.13
C GLY A 203 -4.49 -0.36 22.19
N LEU A 204 -5.68 -0.68 21.66
CA LEU A 204 -6.15 -2.07 21.56
C LEU A 204 -5.29 -2.92 20.62
N LEU A 205 -4.88 -2.37 19.47
CA LEU A 205 -3.96 -3.04 18.56
C LEU A 205 -2.62 -3.31 19.24
N HIS A 206 -2.08 -2.34 19.97
CA HIS A 206 -0.81 -2.51 20.69
C HIS A 206 -0.92 -3.56 21.80
N GLN A 207 -2.04 -3.63 22.53
CA GLN A 207 -2.28 -4.72 23.48
C GLN A 207 -2.31 -6.10 22.81
N LYS A 208 -2.86 -6.18 21.59
CA LYS A 208 -2.91 -7.42 20.81
C LYS A 208 -1.55 -7.79 20.21
N PHE A 209 -0.75 -6.79 19.80
CA PHE A 209 0.55 -6.95 19.14
C PHE A 209 1.63 -6.07 19.82
N PRO A 210 2.05 -6.40 21.05
CA PRO A 210 2.88 -5.51 21.87
C PRO A 210 4.28 -5.25 21.31
N GLU A 211 4.80 -6.17 20.49
CA GLU A 211 6.14 -6.04 19.89
C GLU A 211 6.13 -5.27 18.56
N ALA A 212 4.94 -4.96 18.03
CA ALA A 212 4.81 -4.29 16.76
C ALA A 212 4.70 -2.76 16.91
N THR A 213 5.21 -2.06 15.93
CA THR A 213 4.91 -0.64 15.72
C THR A 213 3.58 -0.54 14.96
N ILE A 214 2.60 0.14 15.54
CA ILE A 214 1.28 0.34 14.96
C ILE A 214 1.16 1.77 14.46
N VAL A 215 0.90 1.94 13.18
CA VAL A 215 0.61 3.23 12.54
C VAL A 215 -0.82 3.21 12.04
N LEU A 216 -1.65 4.04 12.61
CA LEU A 216 -3.07 4.16 12.27
C LEU A 216 -3.32 5.49 11.56
N THR A 217 -3.75 5.45 10.31
CA THR A 217 -4.20 6.63 9.56
C THR A 217 -5.69 6.86 9.80
N LEU A 218 -6.09 8.12 9.96
CA LEU A 218 -7.43 8.57 10.36
C LEU A 218 -8.01 9.56 9.35
N GLY A 219 -7.69 9.39 8.08
CA GLY A 219 -8.14 10.28 7.01
C GLY A 219 -7.82 11.75 7.29
N SER A 220 -8.84 12.61 7.39
CA SER A 220 -8.70 14.05 7.67
C SER A 220 -8.26 14.37 9.09
N GLU A 221 -8.34 13.44 10.03
CA GLU A 221 -7.91 13.60 11.42
C GLU A 221 -6.40 13.38 11.61
N GLY A 222 -5.71 12.91 10.57
CA GLY A 222 -4.26 12.68 10.59
C GLY A 222 -3.87 11.25 10.84
N SER A 223 -2.94 11.03 11.75
CA SER A 223 -2.44 9.68 12.06
C SER A 223 -1.91 9.58 13.47
N VAL A 224 -1.89 8.37 14.01
CA VAL A 224 -1.28 8.05 15.31
C VAL A 224 -0.32 6.87 15.16
N CYS A 225 0.72 6.85 15.99
CA CYS A 225 1.68 5.75 16.05
C CYS A 225 1.91 5.35 17.50
N ILE A 226 1.91 4.02 17.75
CA ILE A 226 2.36 3.42 19.02
C ILE A 226 3.51 2.46 18.73
N SER A 227 4.59 2.57 19.49
CA SER A 227 5.73 1.67 19.46
C SER A 227 6.33 1.56 20.87
N GLY A 228 6.21 0.39 21.50
CA GLY A 228 6.53 0.25 22.93
C GLY A 228 5.73 1.24 23.77
N ASP A 229 6.41 2.04 24.60
CA ASP A 229 5.78 3.06 25.43
C ASP A 229 5.57 4.42 24.72
N GLU A 230 6.06 4.56 23.49
CA GLU A 230 5.95 5.83 22.74
C GLU A 230 4.62 5.91 22.00
N TYR A 231 3.88 7.01 22.22
CA TYR A 231 2.67 7.37 21.50
C TYR A 231 2.83 8.74 20.84
N VAL A 232 2.61 8.81 19.53
CA VAL A 232 2.77 10.04 18.74
C VAL A 232 1.54 10.29 17.89
N GLU A 233 1.09 11.54 17.85
CA GLU A 233 0.04 12.02 16.97
C GLU A 233 0.62 12.97 15.92
N GLN A 234 0.10 12.89 14.70
CA GLN A 234 0.46 13.78 13.60
C GLN A 234 -0.80 14.27 12.89
N SER A 235 -0.98 15.56 12.86
CA SER A 235 -2.05 16.20 12.09
C SER A 235 -1.74 16.19 10.58
N ILE A 236 -2.78 16.34 9.77
CA ILE A 236 -2.61 16.50 8.31
C ILE A 236 -2.02 17.87 7.95
N TYR A 237 -1.41 17.95 6.78
CA TYR A 237 -1.15 19.19 6.07
C TYR A 237 -2.35 19.54 5.19
N LYS A 238 -2.98 20.70 5.43
CA LYS A 238 -4.20 21.10 4.70
C LYS A 238 -3.84 21.56 3.28
N VAL A 239 -4.38 20.87 2.31
CA VAL A 239 -4.22 21.15 0.87
C VAL A 239 -5.58 21.10 0.17
N LYS A 240 -5.64 21.65 -1.06
CA LYS A 240 -6.79 21.39 -1.91
C LYS A 240 -6.70 19.95 -2.42
N THR A 241 -7.61 19.09 -1.98
CA THR A 241 -7.70 17.71 -2.45
C THR A 241 -8.17 17.67 -3.89
N VAL A 242 -7.46 16.92 -4.72
CA VAL A 242 -7.76 16.63 -6.13
C VAL A 242 -8.12 15.16 -6.29
N ASP A 243 -7.30 14.26 -5.72
CA ASP A 243 -7.48 12.81 -5.80
C ASP A 243 -6.86 12.17 -4.57
N THR A 244 -7.60 11.31 -3.88
CA THR A 244 -7.11 10.63 -2.66
C THR A 244 -6.47 9.29 -2.94
N THR A 245 -6.42 8.87 -4.21
CA THR A 245 -5.80 7.61 -4.63
C THR A 245 -4.31 7.60 -4.23
N ALA A 246 -3.85 6.47 -3.72
CA ALA A 246 -2.48 6.26 -3.24
C ALA A 246 -2.00 7.17 -2.07
N ALA A 247 -2.90 7.91 -1.38
CA ALA A 247 -2.52 8.68 -0.20
C ALA A 247 -1.93 7.79 0.90
N GLY A 248 -2.60 6.69 1.23
CA GLY A 248 -2.14 5.69 2.20
C GLY A 248 -0.89 4.94 1.76
N ASP A 249 -0.77 4.63 0.46
CA ASP A 249 0.43 4.00 -0.11
C ASP A 249 1.64 4.93 -0.01
N THR A 250 1.45 6.21 -0.31
CA THR A 250 2.46 7.26 -0.17
C THR A 250 2.88 7.40 1.30
N TYR A 251 1.91 7.49 2.23
CA TYR A 251 2.17 7.55 3.66
C TYR A 251 3.01 6.35 4.10
N THR A 252 2.62 5.13 3.72
CA THR A 252 3.31 3.89 4.05
C THR A 252 4.77 3.94 3.60
N GLY A 253 5.03 4.26 2.33
CA GLY A 253 6.39 4.30 1.79
C GLY A 253 7.27 5.34 2.49
N TYR A 254 6.76 6.56 2.71
CA TYR A 254 7.52 7.64 3.34
C TYR A 254 7.73 7.44 4.85
N PHE A 255 6.74 6.89 5.56
CA PHE A 255 6.90 6.54 6.98
C PHE A 255 8.01 5.49 7.17
N ILE A 256 7.92 4.38 6.44
CA ILE A 256 8.91 3.29 6.53
C ILE A 256 10.30 3.79 6.12
N ALA A 257 10.41 4.53 5.02
CA ALA A 257 11.68 5.12 4.62
C ALA A 257 12.26 6.04 5.71
N GLY A 258 11.44 6.85 6.36
CA GLY A 258 11.86 7.70 7.48
C GLY A 258 12.44 6.89 8.64
N ILE A 259 11.71 5.87 9.10
CA ILE A 259 12.17 4.99 10.20
C ILE A 259 13.48 4.28 9.84
N LEU A 260 13.57 3.73 8.64
CA LEU A 260 14.77 2.98 8.22
C LEU A 260 15.99 3.85 7.98
N ASN A 261 15.79 5.15 7.70
CA ASN A 261 16.84 6.15 7.64
C ASN A 261 17.17 6.79 9.02
N GLY A 262 16.64 6.22 10.12
CA GLY A 262 16.99 6.61 11.50
C GLY A 262 16.27 7.86 12.00
N LYS A 263 15.18 8.31 11.34
CA LYS A 263 14.31 9.37 11.86
C LYS A 263 13.55 8.87 13.10
N THR A 264 13.23 9.78 14.02
CA THR A 264 12.27 9.52 15.09
C THR A 264 10.88 9.23 14.50
N ILE A 265 10.01 8.56 15.27
CA ILE A 265 8.62 8.30 14.85
C ILE A 265 7.93 9.60 14.42
N LYS A 266 8.09 10.66 15.22
CA LYS A 266 7.50 11.97 14.92
C LYS A 266 7.97 12.56 13.59
N GLU A 267 9.27 12.51 13.32
CA GLU A 267 9.86 13.00 12.06
C GLU A 267 9.44 12.15 10.85
N ALA A 268 9.32 10.83 11.02
CA ALA A 268 8.85 9.92 9.98
C ALA A 268 7.37 10.18 9.66
N MET A 269 6.51 10.34 10.67
CA MET A 269 5.09 10.69 10.51
C MET A 269 4.91 12.06 9.85
N ASP A 270 5.70 13.06 10.25
CA ASP A 270 5.67 14.40 9.64
C ASP A 270 6.03 14.34 8.15
N THR A 271 7.11 13.61 7.81
CA THR A 271 7.54 13.39 6.42
C THR A 271 6.46 12.68 5.59
N ALA A 272 5.86 11.61 6.15
CA ALA A 272 4.79 10.84 5.51
C ALA A 272 3.52 11.68 5.29
N SER A 273 3.14 12.52 6.28
CA SER A 273 1.99 13.43 6.16
C SER A 273 2.20 14.49 5.07
N LYS A 274 3.41 15.06 4.95
CA LYS A 274 3.77 15.99 3.86
C LYS A 274 3.68 15.31 2.50
N ALA A 275 4.26 14.11 2.38
CA ALA A 275 4.22 13.35 1.14
C ALA A 275 2.78 13.02 0.72
N SER A 276 1.94 12.57 1.66
CA SER A 276 0.52 12.33 1.39
C SER A 276 -0.22 13.61 0.99
N ALA A 277 0.05 14.75 1.64
CA ALA A 277 -0.56 16.03 1.28
C ALA A 277 -0.21 16.44 -0.17
N ILE A 278 1.03 16.25 -0.57
CA ILE A 278 1.45 16.49 -1.96
C ILE A 278 0.71 15.52 -2.90
N ALA A 279 0.66 14.23 -2.56
CA ALA A 279 -0.01 13.23 -3.39
C ALA A 279 -1.48 13.56 -3.60
N VAL A 280 -2.25 13.83 -2.54
CA VAL A 280 -3.69 14.14 -2.67
C VAL A 280 -3.99 15.45 -3.39
N SER A 281 -3.00 16.32 -3.59
CA SER A 281 -3.14 17.56 -4.38
C SER A 281 -2.95 17.35 -5.89
N ARG A 282 -2.68 16.12 -6.33
CA ARG A 282 -2.40 15.75 -7.71
C ARG A 282 -3.34 14.65 -8.20
N GLN A 283 -3.50 14.54 -9.52
CA GLN A 283 -4.31 13.50 -10.16
C GLN A 283 -3.55 12.18 -10.27
N GLY A 284 -4.24 11.06 -10.03
CA GLY A 284 -3.78 9.69 -10.26
C GLY A 284 -3.00 9.10 -9.08
N ALA A 285 -2.73 7.79 -9.13
CA ALA A 285 -2.03 7.04 -8.09
C ALA A 285 -0.49 7.24 -8.18
N ALA A 286 0.21 6.41 -8.93
CA ALA A 286 1.66 6.44 -9.05
C ALA A 286 2.23 7.81 -9.52
N PRO A 287 1.60 8.55 -10.45
CA PRO A 287 2.08 9.87 -10.85
C PRO A 287 2.04 10.91 -9.73
N SER A 288 1.07 10.82 -8.81
CA SER A 288 0.89 11.78 -7.72
C SER A 288 1.96 11.68 -6.62
N ILE A 289 2.57 10.52 -6.44
CA ILE A 289 3.56 10.25 -5.39
C ILE A 289 4.77 11.19 -5.59
N PRO A 290 5.12 12.05 -4.61
CA PRO A 290 6.23 12.99 -4.75
C PRO A 290 7.60 12.29 -4.72
N TYR A 291 8.64 13.00 -5.15
CA TYR A 291 10.03 12.66 -4.85
C TYR A 291 10.46 13.26 -3.49
N LEU A 292 11.46 12.66 -2.84
CA LEU A 292 11.94 13.09 -1.51
C LEU A 292 12.25 14.59 -1.47
N LYS A 293 12.90 15.12 -2.50
CA LYS A 293 13.24 16.54 -2.60
C LYS A 293 12.01 17.44 -2.53
N GLU A 294 10.89 17.06 -3.15
CA GLU A 294 9.65 17.83 -3.12
C GLU A 294 9.06 17.88 -1.71
N VAL A 295 9.19 16.74 -0.97
CA VAL A 295 8.72 16.63 0.42
C VAL A 295 9.60 17.46 1.37
N GLU A 296 10.92 17.48 1.15
CA GLU A 296 11.86 18.28 1.93
C GLU A 296 11.70 19.79 1.68
N GLU A 297 11.37 20.18 0.47
CA GLU A 297 11.13 21.59 0.08
C GLU A 297 9.69 22.05 0.40
N TYR A 298 8.79 21.13 0.83
CA TYR A 298 7.41 21.46 1.12
C TYR A 298 7.31 22.45 2.29
N LYS A 299 6.74 23.62 1.99
CA LYS A 299 6.44 24.69 2.99
C LYS A 299 4.93 24.80 3.13
N ASN A 300 4.47 24.73 4.36
CA ASN A 300 3.05 24.92 4.72
C ASN A 300 2.66 26.38 4.53
#